data_8d51a4e38283fb06ecda4a00d95d6885
#
_entry.id   8d51a4e38283fb06ecda4a00d95d6885
#
_cell.length_a   1.000
_cell.length_b   1.000
_cell.length_c   1.000
_cell.angle_alpha   90.00
_cell.angle_beta   90.00
_cell.angle_gamma   90.00
#
_symmetry.space_group_name_H-M   'P 1'
#
loop_
_entity.id
_entity.type
_entity.pdbx_description
1 polymer ?
#
loop_
_entity_poly.entity_id
_entity_poly.type
_entity_poly.pdbx_seq_one_letter_code
_entity_poly.pdbx_strand_id
1 'polypeptide(L)'
;MDLLALADFNLVARYGGFGKAARATGRPKATLSRRVTELEAALDLRLFERGARDLKLTEEGRALHERTAALLTELDETAAAIASGAEKPRGRLRISAPLLLSQTAMGKIAAGFALKYPDVRLEITTEDRAVDMIEEAYDLVIRVNPDPDEALVGRVFLRDRLVVVASPELVRPAGDHPVPGVVRGAGIRQTWKVTTSKGAWKIGIEPILALSSLIMVRDAVRAGVGAARLPISLVSHDLADGTLLHWGDIDGSEIALWALYPSRRLLSARVSAFLDFLKQAFPNGTPDELAAYIDR
;
A
#
# COMPACT_ATOMS: atom_id res chain seq x y z
N MET A 1 -18.28 -28.55 0.66
CA MET A 1 -18.70 -27.28 0.00
C MET A 1 -18.43 -27.41 -1.49
N ASP A 2 -19.44 -27.21 -2.32
CA ASP A 2 -19.31 -27.25 -3.80
C ASP A 2 -18.83 -25.90 -4.34
N LEU A 3 -17.72 -25.90 -5.05
CA LEU A 3 -17.10 -24.69 -5.62
C LEU A 3 -17.99 -24.03 -6.69
N LEU A 4 -18.73 -24.83 -7.45
CA LEU A 4 -19.67 -24.32 -8.45
C LEU A 4 -20.88 -23.66 -7.79
N ALA A 5 -21.35 -24.18 -6.66
CA ALA A 5 -22.43 -23.56 -5.90
C ALA A 5 -21.96 -22.24 -5.26
N LEU A 6 -20.70 -22.18 -4.78
CA LEU A 6 -20.08 -20.94 -4.28
C LEU A 6 -19.92 -19.90 -5.39
N ALA A 7 -19.50 -20.31 -6.58
CA ALA A 7 -19.39 -19.41 -7.74
C ALA A 7 -20.75 -18.86 -8.16
N ASP A 8 -21.78 -19.72 -8.22
CA ASP A 8 -23.16 -19.31 -8.55
C ASP A 8 -23.74 -18.36 -7.51
N PHE A 9 -23.47 -18.57 -6.21
CA PHE A 9 -23.83 -17.62 -5.15
C PHE A 9 -23.18 -16.25 -5.39
N ASN A 10 -21.87 -16.21 -5.64
CA ASN A 10 -21.16 -14.95 -5.88
C ASN A 10 -21.68 -14.22 -7.14
N LEU A 11 -22.05 -14.95 -8.19
CA LEU A 11 -22.69 -14.35 -9.37
C LEU A 11 -24.04 -13.71 -9.01
N VAL A 12 -24.88 -14.41 -8.27
CA VAL A 12 -26.21 -13.92 -7.86
C VAL A 12 -26.07 -12.69 -6.96
N ALA A 13 -25.13 -12.69 -6.03
CA ALA A 13 -24.82 -11.56 -5.16
C ALA A 13 -24.34 -10.34 -5.97
N ARG A 14 -23.38 -10.54 -6.88
CA ARG A 14 -22.80 -9.49 -7.74
C ARG A 14 -23.85 -8.81 -8.63
N TYR A 15 -24.78 -9.57 -9.22
CA TYR A 15 -25.81 -9.02 -10.10
C TYR A 15 -27.09 -8.59 -9.36
N GLY A 16 -27.15 -8.78 -8.04
CA GLY A 16 -28.28 -8.38 -7.21
C GLY A 16 -29.57 -9.11 -7.55
N GLY A 17 -29.50 -10.39 -8.02
CA GLY A 17 -30.66 -11.21 -8.26
C GLY A 17 -30.48 -12.36 -9.23
N PHE A 18 -31.20 -13.45 -8.99
CA PHE A 18 -31.15 -14.67 -9.82
C PHE A 18 -31.49 -14.44 -11.30
N GLY A 19 -32.50 -13.62 -11.57
CA GLY A 19 -32.90 -13.29 -12.95
C GLY A 19 -31.87 -12.41 -13.68
N LYS A 20 -31.26 -11.47 -12.97
CA LYS A 20 -30.20 -10.61 -13.50
C LYS A 20 -28.93 -11.42 -13.77
N ALA A 21 -28.53 -12.28 -12.84
CA ALA A 21 -27.40 -13.18 -13.00
C ALA A 21 -27.59 -14.16 -14.17
N ALA A 22 -28.77 -14.76 -14.29
CA ALA A 22 -29.12 -15.67 -15.38
C ALA A 22 -28.93 -15.01 -16.75
N ARG A 23 -29.49 -13.80 -16.93
CA ARG A 23 -29.36 -13.04 -18.19
C ARG A 23 -27.89 -12.64 -18.51
N ALA A 24 -27.15 -12.24 -17.49
CA ALA A 24 -25.75 -11.79 -17.66
C ALA A 24 -24.79 -12.94 -17.98
N THR A 25 -25.06 -14.15 -17.48
CA THR A 25 -24.12 -15.29 -17.55
C THR A 25 -24.57 -16.41 -18.49
N GLY A 26 -25.81 -16.36 -19.01
CA GLY A 26 -26.39 -17.44 -19.79
C GLY A 26 -26.75 -18.69 -18.98
N ARG A 27 -26.63 -18.67 -17.67
CA ARG A 27 -26.96 -19.82 -16.79
C ARG A 27 -28.45 -19.85 -16.47
N PRO A 28 -29.12 -21.02 -16.51
CA PRO A 28 -30.54 -21.10 -16.17
C PRO A 28 -30.79 -20.66 -14.72
N LYS A 29 -31.83 -19.80 -14.54
CA LYS A 29 -32.21 -19.29 -13.21
C LYS A 29 -32.50 -20.41 -12.21
N ALA A 30 -33.10 -21.51 -12.65
CA ALA A 30 -33.42 -22.68 -11.81
C ALA A 30 -32.13 -23.34 -11.29
N THR A 31 -31.09 -23.44 -12.11
CA THR A 31 -29.80 -24.00 -11.73
C THR A 31 -29.13 -23.13 -10.68
N LEU A 32 -29.07 -21.79 -10.88
CA LEU A 32 -28.52 -20.84 -9.91
C LEU A 32 -29.25 -20.96 -8.56
N SER A 33 -30.58 -20.97 -8.58
CA SER A 33 -31.40 -21.07 -7.38
C SER A 33 -31.16 -22.38 -6.61
N ARG A 34 -31.14 -23.52 -7.31
CA ARG A 34 -30.91 -24.83 -6.73
C ARG A 34 -29.54 -24.89 -6.05
N ARG A 35 -28.47 -24.50 -6.76
CA ARG A 35 -27.10 -24.55 -6.22
C ARG A 35 -26.88 -23.61 -5.02
N VAL A 36 -27.50 -22.43 -5.04
CA VAL A 36 -27.44 -21.53 -3.88
C VAL A 36 -28.15 -22.17 -2.68
N THR A 37 -29.31 -22.79 -2.89
CA THR A 37 -30.02 -23.51 -1.81
C THR A 37 -29.21 -24.68 -1.28
N GLU A 38 -28.55 -25.44 -2.14
CA GLU A 38 -27.63 -26.51 -1.76
C GLU A 38 -26.44 -25.99 -0.96
N LEU A 39 -25.89 -24.82 -1.32
CA LEU A 39 -24.81 -24.16 -0.58
C LEU A 39 -25.27 -23.71 0.81
N GLU A 40 -26.45 -23.06 0.90
CA GLU A 40 -27.05 -22.66 2.18
C GLU A 40 -27.27 -23.86 3.09
N ALA A 41 -27.76 -24.97 2.56
CA ALA A 41 -27.96 -26.20 3.30
C ALA A 41 -26.62 -26.84 3.76
N ALA A 42 -25.59 -26.81 2.90
CA ALA A 42 -24.29 -27.38 3.21
C ALA A 42 -23.52 -26.57 4.29
N LEU A 43 -23.82 -25.28 4.41
CA LEU A 43 -23.20 -24.37 5.39
C LEU A 43 -24.06 -24.21 6.64
N ASP A 44 -25.31 -24.71 6.62
CA ASP A 44 -26.35 -24.45 7.63
C ASP A 44 -26.55 -22.95 7.88
N LEU A 45 -26.49 -22.14 6.82
CA LEU A 45 -26.61 -20.69 6.85
C LEU A 45 -27.64 -20.20 5.82
N ARG A 46 -28.21 -19.04 6.08
CA ARG A 46 -28.95 -18.26 5.08
C ARG A 46 -28.05 -17.20 4.53
N LEU A 47 -27.89 -17.17 3.20
CA LEU A 47 -27.06 -16.22 2.50
C LEU A 47 -27.85 -15.06 1.87
N PHE A 48 -29.14 -15.29 1.61
CA PHE A 48 -30.08 -14.30 1.11
C PHE A 48 -31.30 -14.15 2.02
N GLU A 49 -31.79 -12.92 2.19
CA GLU A 49 -33.04 -12.62 2.88
C GLU A 49 -34.26 -13.15 2.10
N ARG A 50 -35.22 -13.75 2.79
CA ARG A 50 -36.48 -14.22 2.21
C ARG A 50 -37.51 -13.09 2.27
N GLY A 51 -38.23 -12.90 1.17
CA GLY A 51 -39.45 -12.07 1.15
C GLY A 51 -39.25 -10.60 0.79
N ALA A 52 -38.05 -10.15 0.50
CA ALA A 52 -37.83 -8.80 -0.03
C ALA A 52 -38.15 -8.71 -1.51
N ARG A 53 -38.70 -7.57 -1.97
CA ARG A 53 -38.94 -7.28 -3.39
C ARG A 53 -37.64 -7.36 -4.21
N ASP A 54 -36.52 -6.96 -3.59
CA ASP A 54 -35.16 -7.09 -4.11
C ASP A 54 -34.37 -8.10 -3.28
N LEU A 55 -33.53 -8.89 -3.96
CA LEU A 55 -32.70 -9.89 -3.33
C LEU A 55 -31.58 -9.19 -2.53
N LYS A 56 -31.57 -9.38 -1.22
CA LYS A 56 -30.55 -8.83 -0.30
C LYS A 56 -29.73 -9.95 0.32
N LEU A 57 -28.45 -9.68 0.53
CA LEU A 57 -27.58 -10.55 1.30
C LEU A 57 -27.90 -10.42 2.80
N THR A 58 -27.85 -11.54 3.50
CA THR A 58 -27.75 -11.56 4.97
C THR A 58 -26.36 -11.06 5.40
N GLU A 59 -26.11 -10.91 6.68
CA GLU A 59 -24.79 -10.58 7.22
C GLU A 59 -23.76 -11.66 6.87
N GLU A 60 -24.13 -12.94 7.06
CA GLU A 60 -23.31 -14.10 6.69
C GLU A 60 -23.07 -14.18 5.18
N GLY A 61 -24.13 -13.90 4.37
CA GLY A 61 -24.01 -13.85 2.92
C GLY A 61 -23.06 -12.76 2.45
N ARG A 62 -23.10 -11.59 3.08
CA ARG A 62 -22.17 -10.49 2.77
C ARG A 62 -20.75 -10.88 3.11
N ALA A 63 -20.49 -11.37 4.33
CA ALA A 63 -19.18 -11.82 4.78
C ALA A 63 -18.61 -12.91 3.85
N LEU A 64 -19.44 -13.88 3.46
CA LEU A 64 -19.03 -14.94 2.53
C LEU A 64 -18.71 -14.37 1.14
N HIS A 65 -19.54 -13.47 0.60
CA HIS A 65 -19.31 -12.84 -0.70
C HIS A 65 -18.02 -12.02 -0.74
N GLU A 66 -17.81 -11.16 0.25
CA GLU A 66 -16.61 -10.31 0.35
C GLU A 66 -15.33 -11.13 0.39
N ARG A 67 -15.33 -12.25 1.12
CA ARG A 67 -14.15 -13.13 1.25
C ARG A 67 -13.93 -14.06 0.06
N THR A 68 -14.98 -14.48 -0.64
CA THR A 68 -14.87 -15.53 -1.67
C THR A 68 -14.89 -15.01 -3.11
N ALA A 69 -15.46 -13.83 -3.37
CA ALA A 69 -15.56 -13.29 -4.73
C ALA A 69 -14.17 -13.08 -5.38
N ALA A 70 -13.22 -12.51 -4.61
CA ALA A 70 -11.86 -12.31 -5.09
C ALA A 70 -11.12 -13.63 -5.31
N LEU A 71 -11.31 -14.61 -4.41
CA LEU A 71 -10.67 -15.92 -4.49
C LEU A 71 -11.13 -16.73 -5.73
N LEU A 72 -12.42 -16.68 -6.05
CA LEU A 72 -12.97 -17.35 -7.23
C LEU A 72 -12.47 -16.70 -8.53
N THR A 73 -12.40 -15.38 -8.57
CA THR A 73 -11.81 -14.67 -9.72
C THR A 73 -10.34 -15.06 -9.93
N GLU A 74 -9.57 -15.13 -8.85
CA GLU A 74 -8.16 -15.55 -8.90
C GLU A 74 -7.99 -16.99 -9.37
N LEU A 75 -8.88 -17.89 -8.94
CA LEU A 75 -8.87 -19.29 -9.39
C LEU A 75 -9.14 -19.39 -10.90
N ASP A 76 -10.17 -18.67 -11.39
CA ASP A 76 -10.51 -18.66 -12.81
C ASP A 76 -9.38 -18.04 -13.65
N GLU A 77 -8.77 -16.95 -13.18
CA GLU A 77 -7.64 -16.30 -13.85
C GLU A 77 -6.41 -17.22 -13.89
N THR A 78 -6.11 -17.91 -12.78
CA THR A 78 -4.99 -18.88 -12.70
C THR A 78 -5.21 -20.05 -13.65
N ALA A 79 -6.40 -20.62 -13.67
CA ALA A 79 -6.74 -21.70 -14.58
C ALA A 79 -6.64 -21.26 -16.05
N ALA A 80 -7.14 -20.04 -16.38
CA ALA A 80 -7.05 -19.49 -17.73
C ALA A 80 -5.60 -19.17 -18.15
N ALA A 81 -4.77 -18.70 -17.22
CA ALA A 81 -3.35 -18.44 -17.46
C ALA A 81 -2.58 -19.72 -17.78
N ILE A 82 -2.79 -20.78 -16.99
CA ILE A 82 -2.20 -22.10 -17.24
C ILE A 82 -2.66 -22.66 -18.60
N ALA A 83 -3.95 -22.54 -18.91
CA ALA A 83 -4.52 -23.04 -20.15
C ALA A 83 -4.04 -22.31 -21.42
N SER A 84 -3.71 -21.01 -21.29
CA SER A 84 -3.31 -20.17 -22.44
C SER A 84 -1.81 -20.17 -22.73
N GLY A 85 -0.97 -20.71 -21.84
CA GLY A 85 0.48 -20.75 -21.99
C GLY A 85 1.16 -19.38 -22.06
N ALA A 86 0.41 -18.29 -21.90
CA ALA A 86 0.90 -16.91 -21.90
C ALA A 86 0.14 -16.10 -20.83
N GLU A 87 0.81 -15.86 -19.72
CA GLU A 87 0.28 -15.01 -18.65
C GLU A 87 0.29 -13.54 -19.06
N LYS A 88 -0.73 -13.07 -19.76
CA LYS A 88 -0.92 -11.63 -19.93
C LYS A 88 -1.54 -11.07 -18.65
N PRO A 89 -0.93 -10.04 -18.03
CA PRO A 89 -1.48 -9.35 -16.88
C PRO A 89 -2.84 -8.76 -17.24
N ARG A 90 -3.89 -9.11 -16.46
CA ARG A 90 -5.27 -8.62 -16.66
C ARG A 90 -6.08 -8.67 -15.37
N GLY A 91 -7.21 -7.99 -15.34
CA GLY A 91 -8.11 -7.98 -14.20
C GLY A 91 -7.81 -6.85 -13.21
N ARG A 92 -8.40 -6.89 -12.01
CA ARG A 92 -8.26 -5.85 -10.98
C ARG A 92 -7.03 -6.11 -10.13
N LEU A 93 -6.20 -5.08 -9.92
CA LEU A 93 -5.06 -5.07 -9.03
C LEU A 93 -5.24 -3.99 -7.97
N ARG A 94 -5.37 -4.38 -6.70
CA ARG A 94 -5.50 -3.46 -5.55
C ARG A 94 -4.23 -3.41 -4.75
N ILE A 95 -3.73 -2.19 -4.55
CA ILE A 95 -2.47 -1.91 -3.85
C ILE A 95 -2.72 -0.90 -2.73
N SER A 96 -2.19 -1.19 -1.54
CA SER A 96 -2.07 -0.21 -0.46
C SER A 96 -0.61 0.27 -0.39
N ALA A 97 -0.41 1.59 -0.34
CA ALA A 97 0.92 2.19 -0.29
C ALA A 97 1.02 3.27 0.79
N PRO A 98 2.21 3.49 1.40
CA PRO A 98 2.39 4.51 2.42
C PRO A 98 2.27 5.93 1.85
N LEU A 99 1.84 6.87 2.71
CA LEU A 99 1.48 8.24 2.33
C LEU A 99 2.57 8.95 1.53
N LEU A 100 3.81 8.92 2.00
CA LEU A 100 4.91 9.62 1.31
C LEU A 100 5.12 9.09 -0.10
N LEU A 101 5.24 7.77 -0.27
CA LEU A 101 5.43 7.14 -1.58
C LEU A 101 4.23 7.43 -2.50
N SER A 102 3.00 7.39 -1.96
CA SER A 102 1.78 7.68 -2.72
C SER A 102 1.78 9.10 -3.26
N GLN A 103 2.18 10.07 -2.46
CA GLN A 103 2.18 11.49 -2.83
C GLN A 103 3.32 11.88 -3.76
N THR A 104 4.45 11.15 -3.73
CA THR A 104 5.65 11.53 -4.47
C THR A 104 5.85 10.73 -5.77
N ALA A 105 5.69 9.42 -5.72
CA ALA A 105 6.08 8.53 -6.82
C ALA A 105 4.94 7.72 -7.42
N MET A 106 3.96 7.28 -6.61
CA MET A 106 2.98 6.30 -7.07
C MET A 106 2.10 6.78 -8.22
N GLY A 107 1.81 8.08 -8.32
CA GLY A 107 1.05 8.62 -9.44
C GLY A 107 1.76 8.40 -10.79
N LYS A 108 3.06 8.70 -10.85
CA LYS A 108 3.90 8.50 -12.05
C LYS A 108 4.10 7.01 -12.35
N ILE A 109 4.33 6.20 -11.32
CA ILE A 109 4.49 4.73 -11.44
C ILE A 109 3.19 4.09 -11.94
N ALA A 110 2.05 4.44 -11.34
CA ALA A 110 0.74 3.91 -11.71
C ALA A 110 0.37 4.26 -13.15
N ALA A 111 0.63 5.50 -13.58
CA ALA A 111 0.39 5.93 -14.95
C ALA A 111 1.22 5.11 -15.96
N GLY A 112 2.52 4.95 -15.71
CA GLY A 112 3.40 4.13 -16.54
C GLY A 112 2.98 2.66 -16.60
N PHE A 113 2.58 2.09 -15.46
CA PHE A 113 2.07 0.73 -15.40
C PHE A 113 0.77 0.56 -16.19
N ALA A 114 -0.21 1.44 -16.01
CA ALA A 114 -1.50 1.39 -16.70
C ALA A 114 -1.35 1.51 -18.23
N LEU A 115 -0.42 2.35 -18.71
CA LEU A 115 -0.12 2.46 -20.13
C LEU A 115 0.53 1.18 -20.70
N LYS A 116 1.37 0.51 -19.91
CA LYS A 116 2.05 -0.74 -20.31
C LYS A 116 1.13 -1.96 -20.25
N TYR A 117 0.17 -1.97 -19.34
CA TYR A 117 -0.74 -3.09 -19.08
C TYR A 117 -2.22 -2.64 -19.07
N PRO A 118 -2.78 -2.28 -20.24
CA PRO A 118 -4.11 -1.67 -20.35
C PRO A 118 -5.25 -2.62 -19.92
N ASP A 119 -5.02 -3.93 -19.89
CA ASP A 119 -6.00 -4.93 -19.43
C ASP A 119 -6.04 -5.06 -17.88
N VAL A 120 -5.15 -4.37 -17.15
CA VAL A 120 -5.13 -4.34 -15.69
C VAL A 120 -5.84 -3.07 -15.20
N ARG A 121 -6.91 -3.27 -14.42
CA ARG A 121 -7.56 -2.19 -13.68
C ARG A 121 -6.82 -1.99 -12.35
N LEU A 122 -5.94 -1.00 -12.29
CA LEU A 122 -5.13 -0.68 -11.13
C LEU A 122 -5.90 0.23 -10.16
N GLU A 123 -5.92 -0.14 -8.87
CA GLU A 123 -6.49 0.65 -7.79
C GLU A 123 -5.44 0.79 -6.67
N ILE A 124 -5.07 2.02 -6.34
CA ILE A 124 -4.09 2.32 -5.29
C ILE A 124 -4.75 3.16 -4.22
N THR A 125 -4.62 2.71 -2.96
CA THR A 125 -5.06 3.45 -1.79
C THR A 125 -3.86 3.82 -0.93
N THR A 126 -4.00 4.93 -0.21
CA THR A 126 -2.94 5.44 0.68
C THR A 126 -3.28 5.10 2.12
N GLU A 127 -2.44 4.28 2.76
CA GLU A 127 -2.62 3.84 4.14
C GLU A 127 -1.28 3.71 4.85
N ASP A 128 -1.12 4.44 5.98
CA ASP A 128 0.07 4.32 6.85
C ASP A 128 -0.16 3.34 8.01
N ARG A 129 -1.41 2.91 8.25
CA ARG A 129 -1.74 1.89 9.24
C ARG A 129 -1.45 0.48 8.72
N ALA A 130 -1.29 -0.47 9.63
CA ALA A 130 -1.35 -1.87 9.27
C ALA A 130 -2.75 -2.20 8.70
N VAL A 131 -2.80 -2.88 7.56
CA VAL A 131 -4.04 -3.35 6.92
C VAL A 131 -4.08 -4.85 6.95
N ASP A 132 -5.27 -5.43 7.17
CA ASP A 132 -5.48 -6.84 6.90
C ASP A 132 -5.67 -7.03 5.39
N MET A 133 -4.65 -7.60 4.73
CA MET A 133 -4.68 -7.80 3.28
C MET A 133 -5.84 -8.66 2.81
N ILE A 134 -6.26 -9.64 3.62
CA ILE A 134 -7.31 -10.60 3.26
C ILE A 134 -8.67 -9.96 3.46
N GLU A 135 -8.90 -9.34 4.62
CA GLU A 135 -10.18 -8.70 4.94
C GLU A 135 -10.44 -7.48 4.07
N GLU A 136 -9.40 -6.68 3.79
CA GLU A 136 -9.49 -5.48 2.97
C GLU A 136 -9.28 -5.76 1.47
N ALA A 137 -9.07 -7.02 1.09
CA ALA A 137 -8.93 -7.51 -0.29
C ALA A 137 -7.84 -6.79 -1.10
N TYR A 138 -6.66 -6.57 -0.52
CA TYR A 138 -5.48 -6.10 -1.24
C TYR A 138 -4.71 -7.27 -1.87
N ASP A 139 -4.26 -7.10 -3.11
CA ASP A 139 -3.39 -8.04 -3.80
C ASP A 139 -1.91 -7.83 -3.44
N LEU A 140 -1.55 -6.56 -3.18
CA LEU A 140 -0.18 -6.13 -2.82
C LEU A 140 -0.27 -5.00 -1.78
N VAL A 141 0.63 -5.01 -0.80
CA VAL A 141 0.82 -3.86 0.09
C VAL A 141 2.27 -3.42 0.09
N ILE A 142 2.48 -2.12 0.06
CA ILE A 142 3.80 -1.52 0.24
C ILE A 142 3.89 -1.00 1.67
N ARG A 143 4.94 -1.39 2.39
CA ARG A 143 5.14 -1.01 3.80
C ARG A 143 6.57 -0.57 4.05
N VAL A 144 6.70 0.33 5.01
CA VAL A 144 8.00 0.78 5.54
C VAL A 144 8.32 -0.05 6.76
N ASN A 145 9.45 -0.77 6.73
CA ASN A 145 9.93 -1.59 7.85
C ASN A 145 8.81 -2.41 8.50
N PRO A 146 8.15 -3.32 7.78
CA PRO A 146 7.06 -4.13 8.32
C PRO A 146 7.54 -5.01 9.47
N ASP A 147 6.61 -5.39 10.36
CA ASP A 147 6.90 -6.35 11.42
C ASP A 147 7.30 -7.70 10.80
N PRO A 148 8.42 -8.31 11.24
CA PRO A 148 8.85 -9.63 10.77
C PRO A 148 7.87 -10.77 11.05
N ASP A 149 6.96 -10.61 12.03
CA ASP A 149 5.99 -11.63 12.42
C ASP A 149 4.74 -11.67 11.52
N GLU A 150 4.62 -10.74 10.56
CA GLU A 150 3.55 -10.80 9.58
C GLU A 150 3.70 -12.03 8.67
N ALA A 151 2.61 -12.80 8.52
CA ALA A 151 2.54 -13.98 7.64
C ALA A 151 2.50 -13.59 6.13
N LEU A 152 3.31 -12.60 5.77
CA LEU A 152 3.44 -12.06 4.43
C LEU A 152 4.81 -12.40 3.85
N VAL A 153 4.84 -12.59 2.55
CA VAL A 153 6.07 -12.75 1.77
C VAL A 153 6.30 -11.50 0.96
N GLY A 154 7.53 -11.09 0.83
CA GLY A 154 7.83 -9.92 0.04
C GLY A 154 9.30 -9.67 -0.17
N ARG A 155 9.58 -8.57 -0.86
CA ARG A 155 10.95 -8.14 -1.15
C ARG A 155 11.11 -6.63 -0.89
N VAL A 156 12.28 -6.26 -0.43
CA VAL A 156 12.70 -4.85 -0.41
C VAL A 156 12.94 -4.42 -1.85
N PHE A 157 12.33 -3.31 -2.26
CA PHE A 157 12.58 -2.72 -3.57
C PHE A 157 13.25 -1.36 -3.50
N LEU A 158 13.26 -0.72 -2.30
CA LEU A 158 13.91 0.57 -2.08
C LEU A 158 14.42 0.66 -0.65
N ARG A 159 15.60 1.26 -0.46
CA ARG A 159 16.16 1.61 0.84
C ARG A 159 16.37 3.11 0.92
N ASP A 160 16.18 3.65 2.11
CA ASP A 160 16.35 5.06 2.41
C ASP A 160 16.89 5.21 3.83
N ARG A 161 17.16 6.41 4.30
CA ARG A 161 17.58 6.70 5.66
C ARG A 161 17.08 8.07 6.12
N LEU A 162 16.97 8.25 7.43
CA LEU A 162 16.63 9.53 8.01
C LEU A 162 17.89 10.38 8.20
N VAL A 163 17.78 11.63 7.80
CA VAL A 163 18.76 12.68 8.04
C VAL A 163 18.14 13.79 8.87
N VAL A 164 18.95 14.50 9.64
CA VAL A 164 18.54 15.75 10.30
C VAL A 164 18.85 16.89 9.37
N VAL A 165 17.83 17.70 9.10
CA VAL A 165 17.92 18.88 8.24
C VAL A 165 17.35 20.10 8.93
N ALA A 166 17.85 21.26 8.52
CA ALA A 166 17.39 22.57 8.98
C ALA A 166 17.59 23.63 7.89
N SER A 167 16.85 24.73 7.96
CA SER A 167 17.11 25.91 7.14
C SER A 167 18.51 26.49 7.47
N PRO A 168 19.21 27.08 6.51
CA PRO A 168 20.47 27.81 6.75
C PRO A 168 20.37 28.93 7.81
N GLU A 169 19.16 29.48 7.99
CA GLU A 169 18.92 30.52 8.99
C GLU A 169 18.89 29.98 10.43
N LEU A 170 18.65 28.70 10.62
CA LEU A 170 18.63 28.07 11.93
C LEU A 170 20.06 27.73 12.38
N VAL A 171 20.54 28.47 13.37
CA VAL A 171 21.89 28.24 13.90
C VAL A 171 21.93 26.92 14.66
N ARG A 172 22.89 26.06 14.26
CA ARG A 172 23.16 24.82 14.99
C ARG A 172 23.65 25.14 16.40
N PRO A 173 22.99 24.64 17.46
CA PRO A 173 23.38 24.96 18.82
C PRO A 173 24.75 24.43 19.16
N ALA A 174 25.49 25.22 19.95
CA ALA A 174 26.68 24.76 20.65
C ALA A 174 26.28 24.21 22.04
N GLY A 175 26.54 22.93 22.31
CA GLY A 175 26.25 22.32 23.61
C GLY A 175 24.81 21.71 23.67
N ASP A 176 24.29 21.57 24.90
CA ASP A 176 23.03 20.82 25.18
C ASP A 176 21.73 21.66 25.06
N HIS A 177 21.79 22.84 24.45
CA HIS A 177 20.58 23.66 24.28
C HIS A 177 19.62 22.98 23.28
N PRO A 178 18.32 22.85 23.65
CA PRO A 178 17.34 22.25 22.74
C PRO A 178 17.09 23.17 21.54
N VAL A 179 16.87 22.54 20.40
CA VAL A 179 16.59 23.20 19.13
C VAL A 179 15.09 23.17 18.87
N PRO A 180 14.49 24.24 18.33
CA PRO A 180 13.14 24.17 17.80
C PRO A 180 13.04 23.04 16.78
N GLY A 181 12.04 22.17 16.95
CA GLY A 181 11.84 21.01 16.10
C GLY A 181 10.47 21.00 15.42
N VAL A 182 10.47 20.56 14.16
CA VAL A 182 9.25 20.17 13.45
C VAL A 182 9.20 18.64 13.43
N VAL A 183 8.16 18.06 14.04
CA VAL A 183 8.08 16.61 14.23
C VAL A 183 6.86 16.01 13.53
N ARG A 184 6.99 14.73 13.12
CA ARG A 184 5.83 13.95 12.67
C ARG A 184 5.14 13.30 13.87
N GLY A 185 3.81 13.49 13.99
CA GLY A 185 3.01 12.88 15.06
C GLY A 185 3.04 13.67 16.36
N ALA A 186 3.11 13.00 17.51
CA ALA A 186 3.03 13.65 18.83
C ALA A 186 4.21 14.59 19.10
N GLY A 187 3.92 15.80 19.52
CA GLY A 187 4.91 16.84 19.84
C GLY A 187 5.54 16.63 21.23
N ILE A 188 6.31 15.59 21.43
CA ILE A 188 7.00 15.28 22.69
C ILE A 188 8.47 15.65 22.55
N ARG A 189 9.08 16.21 23.60
CA ARG A 189 10.53 16.43 23.68
C ARG A 189 11.30 15.17 23.36
N GLN A 190 12.30 15.28 22.50
CA GLN A 190 13.11 14.16 21.99
C GLN A 190 14.58 14.51 22.04
N THR A 191 15.42 13.50 22.07
CA THR A 191 16.85 13.63 21.84
C THR A 191 17.21 12.79 20.63
N TRP A 192 17.80 13.40 19.61
CA TRP A 192 18.25 12.68 18.43
C TRP A 192 19.75 12.39 18.53
N LYS A 193 20.11 11.14 18.26
CA LYS A 193 21.50 10.73 18.08
C LYS A 193 21.86 10.92 16.62
N VAL A 194 22.84 11.76 16.37
CA VAL A 194 23.21 12.18 15.02
C VAL A 194 24.67 11.86 14.79
N THR A 195 24.98 11.25 13.67
CA THR A 195 26.34 10.93 13.23
C THR A 195 26.73 11.81 12.06
N THR A 196 27.96 12.33 12.13
CA THR A 196 28.59 13.13 11.08
C THR A 196 30.01 12.63 10.84
N SER A 197 30.69 13.14 9.82
CA SER A 197 32.12 12.88 9.59
C SER A 197 33.01 13.28 10.77
N LYS A 198 32.55 14.17 11.68
CA LYS A 198 33.27 14.63 12.87
C LYS A 198 32.94 13.84 14.14
N GLY A 199 32.09 12.80 14.04
CA GLY A 199 31.67 11.93 15.14
C GLY A 199 30.17 12.02 15.45
N ALA A 200 29.79 11.27 16.49
CA ALA A 200 28.41 11.20 16.96
C ALA A 200 28.14 12.24 18.05
N TRP A 201 26.94 12.81 18.05
CA TRP A 201 26.52 13.80 19.02
C TRP A 201 25.01 13.70 19.28
N LYS A 202 24.52 14.38 20.31
CA LYS A 202 23.10 14.39 20.67
C LYS A 202 22.54 15.79 20.47
N ILE A 203 21.34 15.87 19.94
CA ILE A 203 20.56 17.11 19.79
C ILE A 203 19.30 16.99 20.62
N GLY A 204 19.11 17.85 21.60
CA GLY A 204 17.83 18.04 22.28
C GLY A 204 16.86 18.75 21.34
N ILE A 205 15.65 18.24 21.19
CA ILE A 205 14.62 18.82 20.34
C ILE A 205 13.45 19.28 21.20
N GLU A 206 13.12 20.56 21.09
CA GLU A 206 11.89 21.15 21.59
C GLU A 206 10.86 21.21 20.45
N PRO A 207 9.87 20.31 20.38
CA PRO A 207 8.87 20.33 19.31
C PRO A 207 8.00 21.59 19.43
N ILE A 208 8.10 22.47 18.45
CA ILE A 208 7.26 23.66 18.34
C ILE A 208 6.16 23.50 17.29
N LEU A 209 6.28 22.50 16.43
CA LEU A 209 5.27 22.19 15.42
C LEU A 209 5.21 20.65 15.23
N ALA A 210 3.99 20.11 15.28
CA ALA A 210 3.72 18.69 15.06
C ALA A 210 2.77 18.53 13.86
N LEU A 211 3.19 17.76 12.86
CA LEU A 211 2.48 17.58 11.60
C LEU A 211 2.32 16.10 11.27
N SER A 212 1.30 15.74 10.50
CA SER A 212 1.00 14.33 10.16
C SER A 212 1.70 13.84 8.89
N SER A 213 2.12 14.75 8.00
CA SER A 213 2.77 14.41 6.71
C SER A 213 4.22 14.86 6.68
N LEU A 214 5.12 14.01 6.15
CA LEU A 214 6.54 14.34 6.00
C LEU A 214 6.77 15.48 4.98
N ILE A 215 5.87 15.64 3.99
CA ILE A 215 5.91 16.77 3.06
C ILE A 215 5.62 18.08 3.81
N MET A 216 4.60 18.11 4.67
CA MET A 216 4.31 19.28 5.50
C MET A 216 5.48 19.60 6.44
N VAL A 217 6.12 18.58 7.02
CA VAL A 217 7.32 18.76 7.86
C VAL A 217 8.45 19.39 7.06
N ARG A 218 8.74 18.89 5.84
CA ARG A 218 9.76 19.46 4.95
C ARG A 218 9.49 20.94 4.66
N ASP A 219 8.26 21.25 4.29
CA ASP A 219 7.88 22.62 3.91
C ASP A 219 8.00 23.59 5.10
N ALA A 220 7.66 23.16 6.32
CA ALA A 220 7.86 23.94 7.52
C ALA A 220 9.35 24.16 7.85
N VAL A 221 10.20 23.16 7.60
CA VAL A 221 11.66 23.28 7.77
C VAL A 221 12.27 24.23 6.73
N ARG A 222 11.81 24.17 5.48
CA ARG A 222 12.17 25.15 4.43
C ARG A 222 11.85 26.58 4.84
N ALA A 223 10.71 26.77 5.52
CA ALA A 223 10.30 28.08 6.07
C ALA A 223 11.07 28.50 7.32
N GLY A 224 12.07 27.73 7.79
CA GLY A 224 12.91 28.10 8.92
C GLY A 224 12.31 27.85 10.31
N VAL A 225 11.17 27.13 10.41
CA VAL A 225 10.47 26.91 11.70
C VAL A 225 11.31 26.15 12.70
N GLY A 226 12.10 25.15 12.23
CA GLY A 226 12.91 24.31 13.11
C GLY A 226 13.67 23.23 12.35
N ALA A 227 14.36 22.35 13.07
CA ALA A 227 15.00 21.18 12.51
C ALA A 227 14.03 19.99 12.45
N ALA A 228 14.23 19.08 11.49
CA ALA A 228 13.45 17.86 11.39
C ALA A 228 14.29 16.64 10.99
N ARG A 229 13.73 15.45 11.26
CA ARG A 229 14.19 14.16 10.73
C ARG A 229 13.38 13.82 9.50
N LEU A 230 14.01 13.72 8.35
CA LEU A 230 13.34 13.43 7.08
C LEU A 230 14.11 12.36 6.30
N PRO A 231 13.41 11.54 5.49
CA PRO A 231 14.05 10.66 4.52
C PRO A 231 14.94 11.48 3.58
N ILE A 232 16.15 10.99 3.31
CA ILE A 232 17.08 11.74 2.46
C ILE A 232 16.54 11.90 1.04
N SER A 233 15.80 10.91 0.54
CA SER A 233 15.12 11.03 -0.75
C SER A 233 14.19 12.24 -0.86
N LEU A 234 13.51 12.58 0.24
CA LEU A 234 12.56 13.70 0.26
C LEU A 234 13.24 15.08 0.22
N VAL A 235 14.47 15.16 0.70
CA VAL A 235 15.19 16.43 0.86
C VAL A 235 16.47 16.52 0.01
N SER A 236 16.74 15.56 -0.86
CA SER A 236 17.96 15.51 -1.66
C SER A 236 18.14 16.75 -2.55
N HIS A 237 17.06 17.25 -3.17
CA HIS A 237 17.08 18.47 -3.97
C HIS A 237 17.38 19.69 -3.10
N ASP A 238 16.74 19.81 -1.93
CA ASP A 238 16.97 20.89 -0.98
C ASP A 238 18.41 20.94 -0.45
N LEU A 239 18.98 19.75 -0.25
CA LEU A 239 20.39 19.64 0.18
C LEU A 239 21.34 20.02 -0.96
N ALA A 240 21.00 19.66 -2.20
CA ALA A 240 21.82 19.95 -3.37
C ALA A 240 21.84 21.44 -3.74
N ASP A 241 20.71 22.14 -3.59
CA ASP A 241 20.60 23.58 -3.89
C ASP A 241 20.84 24.49 -2.69
N GLY A 242 21.04 23.89 -1.48
CA GLY A 242 21.35 24.62 -0.26
C GLY A 242 20.13 25.25 0.45
N THR A 243 18.91 24.96 0.02
CA THR A 243 17.67 25.38 0.71
C THR A 243 17.60 24.77 2.11
N LEU A 244 18.13 23.57 2.29
CA LEU A 244 18.31 22.91 3.58
C LEU A 244 19.76 22.52 3.80
N LEU A 245 20.19 22.53 5.07
CA LEU A 245 21.48 22.05 5.51
C LEU A 245 21.38 20.67 6.13
N HIS A 246 22.30 19.77 5.77
CA HIS A 246 22.44 18.46 6.40
C HIS A 246 23.18 18.58 7.72
N TRP A 247 22.49 18.30 8.82
CA TRP A 247 23.09 18.33 10.15
C TRP A 247 23.70 16.99 10.58
N GLY A 248 23.35 15.90 9.89
CA GLY A 248 23.91 14.57 10.06
C GLY A 248 22.88 13.46 9.89
N ASP A 249 23.36 12.23 9.88
CA ASP A 249 22.55 11.02 9.73
C ASP A 249 22.02 10.55 11.10
N ILE A 250 20.85 9.96 11.13
CA ILE A 250 20.30 9.32 12.34
C ILE A 250 20.78 7.87 12.38
N ASP A 251 21.46 7.48 13.46
CA ASP A 251 21.92 6.11 13.65
C ASP A 251 20.75 5.10 13.70
N GLY A 252 20.90 3.99 13.00
CA GLY A 252 19.93 2.90 12.98
C GLY A 252 18.59 3.26 12.33
N SER A 253 18.57 4.31 11.53
CA SER A 253 17.36 4.82 10.87
C SER A 253 17.17 4.30 9.45
N GLU A 254 17.64 3.09 9.15
CA GLU A 254 17.39 2.50 7.84
C GLU A 254 15.90 2.37 7.58
N ILE A 255 15.50 2.85 6.42
CA ILE A 255 14.15 2.72 5.88
C ILE A 255 14.21 1.71 4.75
N ALA A 256 13.46 0.63 4.86
CA ALA A 256 13.28 -0.33 3.79
C ALA A 256 11.80 -0.34 3.37
N LEU A 257 11.55 -0.09 2.09
CA LEU A 257 10.23 -0.23 1.50
C LEU A 257 10.08 -1.64 0.95
N TRP A 258 9.10 -2.33 1.48
CA TRP A 258 8.77 -3.70 1.13
C TRP A 258 7.52 -3.74 0.27
N ALA A 259 7.55 -4.55 -0.77
CA ALA A 259 6.36 -4.96 -1.50
C ALA A 259 5.96 -6.35 -0.99
N LEU A 260 4.82 -6.44 -0.29
CA LEU A 260 4.36 -7.62 0.44
C LEU A 260 3.09 -8.18 -0.19
N TYR A 261 2.97 -9.51 -0.20
CA TYR A 261 1.81 -10.24 -0.69
C TYR A 261 1.59 -11.51 0.14
N PRO A 262 0.38 -12.11 0.16
CA PRO A 262 0.09 -13.30 0.97
C PRO A 262 0.95 -14.50 0.56
N SER A 263 1.63 -15.14 1.52
CA SER A 263 2.57 -16.25 1.30
C SER A 263 1.94 -17.52 0.72
N ARG A 264 0.62 -17.67 0.86
CA ARG A 264 -0.11 -18.87 0.45
C ARG A 264 -0.74 -18.79 -0.95
N ARG A 265 -0.48 -17.70 -1.68
CA ARG A 265 -1.01 -17.50 -3.03
C ARG A 265 0.09 -17.65 -4.08
N LEU A 266 -0.22 -18.36 -5.16
CA LEU A 266 0.55 -18.22 -6.40
C LEU A 266 0.42 -16.77 -6.85
N LEU A 267 1.55 -16.13 -7.14
CA LEU A 267 1.56 -14.76 -7.66
C LEU A 267 0.77 -14.72 -8.97
N SER A 268 -0.31 -13.95 -8.97
CA SER A 268 -1.03 -13.70 -10.22
C SER A 268 -0.15 -12.90 -11.20
N ALA A 269 -0.37 -13.08 -12.51
CA ALA A 269 0.39 -12.38 -13.54
C ALA A 269 0.40 -10.86 -13.36
N ARG A 270 -0.71 -10.25 -12.89
CA ARG A 270 -0.80 -8.81 -12.63
C ARG A 270 0.05 -8.35 -11.46
N VAL A 271 0.13 -9.14 -10.36
CA VAL A 271 0.99 -8.84 -9.21
C VAL A 271 2.46 -8.99 -9.60
N SER A 272 2.82 -10.09 -10.30
CA SER A 272 4.18 -10.30 -10.80
C SER A 272 4.62 -9.15 -11.71
N ALA A 273 3.77 -8.76 -12.67
CA ALA A 273 4.05 -7.65 -13.56
C ALA A 273 4.26 -6.31 -12.84
N PHE A 274 3.49 -6.04 -11.77
CA PHE A 274 3.66 -4.82 -10.99
C PHE A 274 4.95 -4.85 -10.16
N LEU A 275 5.30 -5.99 -9.58
CA LEU A 275 6.57 -6.17 -8.87
C LEU A 275 7.78 -5.99 -9.79
N ASP A 276 7.70 -6.50 -11.03
CA ASP A 276 8.75 -6.31 -12.04
C ASP A 276 8.81 -4.86 -12.52
N PHE A 277 7.66 -4.20 -12.60
CA PHE A 277 7.59 -2.77 -12.92
C PHE A 277 8.22 -1.91 -11.82
N LEU A 278 7.96 -2.21 -10.54
CA LEU A 278 8.64 -1.56 -9.42
C LEU A 278 10.14 -1.77 -9.46
N LYS A 279 10.60 -2.99 -9.79
CA LYS A 279 12.03 -3.27 -9.94
C LYS A 279 12.66 -2.48 -11.10
N GLN A 280 11.92 -2.22 -12.17
CA GLN A 280 12.38 -1.36 -13.27
C GLN A 280 12.39 0.12 -12.89
N ALA A 281 11.44 0.57 -12.06
CA ALA A 281 11.38 1.94 -11.54
C ALA A 281 12.49 2.23 -10.52
N PHE A 282 12.92 1.21 -9.78
CA PHE A 282 13.94 1.29 -8.73
C PHE A 282 14.98 0.18 -8.92
N PRO A 283 15.80 0.23 -9.99
CA PRO A 283 16.72 -0.85 -10.35
C PRO A 283 17.79 -1.14 -9.27
N ASN A 284 18.27 -0.11 -8.58
CA ASN A 284 19.27 -0.21 -7.50
C ASN A 284 18.64 -0.06 -6.11
N GLY A 285 17.40 0.39 -6.03
CA GLY A 285 16.66 0.61 -4.79
C GLY A 285 17.28 1.69 -3.90
N THR A 286 17.75 2.79 -4.51
CA THR A 286 18.46 3.87 -3.82
C THR A 286 17.55 5.07 -3.53
N PRO A 287 17.89 5.92 -2.52
CA PRO A 287 17.14 7.15 -2.24
C PRO A 287 17.08 8.10 -3.44
N ASP A 288 18.14 8.17 -4.25
CA ASP A 288 18.23 9.05 -5.41
C ASP A 288 17.21 8.68 -6.49
N GLU A 289 16.92 7.38 -6.63
CA GLU A 289 15.90 6.91 -7.55
C GLU A 289 14.50 7.36 -7.11
N LEU A 290 14.21 7.39 -5.80
CA LEU A 290 12.95 7.94 -5.29
C LEU A 290 12.91 9.46 -5.43
N ALA A 291 14.02 10.14 -5.14
CA ALA A 291 14.14 11.59 -5.28
C ALA A 291 13.84 12.08 -6.71
N ALA A 292 14.17 11.27 -7.72
CA ALA A 292 13.86 11.59 -9.13
C ALA A 292 12.35 11.68 -9.44
N TYR A 293 11.50 11.12 -8.59
CA TYR A 293 10.04 11.26 -8.71
C TYR A 293 9.49 12.50 -8.00
N ILE A 294 10.29 13.11 -7.11
CA ILE A 294 9.87 14.26 -6.29
C ILE A 294 10.14 15.54 -7.08
N ASP A 295 9.10 16.31 -7.31
CA ASP A 295 9.23 17.60 -7.99
C ASP A 295 9.97 18.60 -7.07
N ARG A 296 10.75 19.49 -7.67
CA ARG A 296 11.59 20.49 -7.00
C ARG A 296 10.76 21.59 -6.32
#